data_df0f1eab634b6f8377fbec7071a846fd
#
_entry.id   df0f1eab634b6f8377fbec7071a846fd
#
_cell.length_a   1.000
_cell.length_b   1.000
_cell.length_c   1.000
_cell.angle_alpha   90.00
_cell.angle_beta   90.00
_cell.angle_gamma   90.00
#
_symmetry.space_group_name_H-M   'P 1'
#
loop_
_entity.id
_entity.type
_entity.pdbx_description
1 polymer ?
#
loop_
_entity_poly.entity_id
_entity_poly.type
_entity_poly.pdbx_seq_one_letter_code
_entity_poly.pdbx_strand_id
1 'polypeptide(L)'
;MEYKCFGEVDLDAGTAEIMIDTPGEVAGFQFNMSGFTLTGASGGAGNLSGWQVQTSGSGTVLGFVFGSTYIQPGLSTLTILSFSDFDGMQACISDGVVSGPPGEDPYDVAYGDCFSEGGLAGCMDDSACNFNPDATEDDGSCVFPEGCNFWCEGDAGGPDDEDCAGVCGGDAVVDDCGVCNGFNADMDCAGECFGNAYYDDCDVCDDDPS
;
A
#
# COMPACT_ATOMS: atom_id res chain seq x y z
N MET A 1 8.77 -10.71 -9.07
CA MET A 1 9.17 -10.22 -10.40
C MET A 1 8.53 -8.84 -10.53
N GLU A 2 9.33 -7.76 -10.51
CA GLU A 2 8.80 -6.39 -10.65
C GLU A 2 8.67 -6.06 -12.14
N TYR A 3 7.43 -5.86 -12.57
CA TYR A 3 7.17 -5.34 -13.91
C TYR A 3 6.92 -3.84 -13.79
N LYS A 4 7.79 -3.01 -14.40
CA LYS A 4 7.46 -1.60 -14.64
C LYS A 4 6.55 -1.54 -15.86
N CYS A 5 5.28 -1.21 -15.66
CA CYS A 5 4.32 -1.17 -16.75
C CYS A 5 4.49 0.06 -17.66
N PHE A 6 4.83 1.22 -17.08
CA PHE A 6 5.07 2.46 -17.81
C PHE A 6 6.56 2.84 -17.76
N GLY A 7 7.10 3.22 -18.92
CA GLY A 7 8.34 3.97 -19.06
C GLY A 7 8.04 5.47 -19.06
N GLU A 8 8.46 6.17 -20.10
CA GLU A 8 8.17 7.59 -20.30
C GLU A 8 6.74 7.77 -20.82
N VAL A 9 5.98 8.69 -20.20
CA VAL A 9 4.68 9.14 -20.70
C VAL A 9 4.77 10.63 -21.02
N ASP A 10 4.52 10.99 -22.28
CA ASP A 10 4.51 12.36 -22.77
C ASP A 10 3.09 12.72 -23.19
N LEU A 11 2.41 13.49 -22.34
CA LEU A 11 1.03 13.92 -22.56
C LEU A 11 0.91 14.93 -23.69
N ASP A 12 1.93 15.76 -23.91
CA ASP A 12 1.96 16.77 -24.99
C ASP A 12 2.13 16.10 -26.36
N ALA A 13 2.99 15.09 -26.43
CA ALA A 13 3.19 14.28 -27.63
C ALA A 13 2.11 13.20 -27.83
N GLY A 14 1.32 12.90 -26.79
CA GLY A 14 0.33 11.83 -26.79
C GLY A 14 0.95 10.45 -26.94
N THR A 15 2.03 10.19 -26.20
CA THR A 15 2.75 8.90 -26.26
C THR A 15 3.00 8.32 -24.88
N ALA A 16 2.92 6.99 -24.76
CA ALA A 16 3.23 6.24 -23.55
C ALA A 16 4.10 5.02 -23.88
N GLU A 17 5.28 4.94 -23.29
CA GLU A 17 6.14 3.77 -23.40
C GLU A 17 5.66 2.68 -22.45
N ILE A 18 5.47 1.48 -22.97
CA ILE A 18 5.13 0.29 -22.20
C ILE A 18 6.36 -0.60 -22.10
N MET A 19 6.74 -0.90 -20.88
CA MET A 19 7.91 -1.70 -20.54
C MET A 19 7.49 -3.12 -20.15
N ILE A 20 8.38 -4.07 -20.44
CA ILE A 20 8.26 -5.45 -19.97
C ILE A 20 9.59 -5.93 -19.40
N ASP A 21 9.53 -6.64 -18.29
CA ASP A 21 10.66 -7.43 -17.76
C ASP A 21 10.26 -8.91 -17.76
N THR A 22 10.91 -9.72 -18.55
CA THR A 22 10.51 -11.12 -18.81
C THR A 22 11.65 -12.08 -18.50
N PRO A 23 11.33 -13.25 -17.90
CA PRO A 23 12.33 -14.28 -17.62
C PRO A 23 12.75 -15.08 -18.86
N GLY A 24 11.95 -15.04 -19.92
CA GLY A 24 12.16 -15.78 -21.15
C GLY A 24 11.83 -14.99 -22.41
N GLU A 25 12.00 -15.61 -23.57
CA GLU A 25 11.69 -15.01 -24.87
C GLU A 25 10.18 -14.80 -25.03
N VAL A 26 9.75 -13.65 -25.62
CA VAL A 26 8.33 -13.36 -25.87
C VAL A 26 8.05 -13.43 -27.37
N ALA A 27 7.01 -14.19 -27.69
CA ALA A 27 6.49 -14.35 -29.07
C ALA A 27 5.15 -13.62 -29.29
N GLY A 28 4.44 -13.28 -28.23
CA GLY A 28 3.19 -12.55 -28.30
C GLY A 28 2.78 -11.96 -26.96
N PHE A 29 1.98 -10.90 -27.02
CA PHE A 29 1.39 -10.27 -25.86
C PHE A 29 0.02 -9.68 -26.18
N GLN A 30 -0.81 -9.58 -25.16
CA GLN A 30 -2.07 -8.83 -25.17
C GLN A 30 -2.25 -8.17 -23.82
N PHE A 31 -2.81 -6.98 -23.80
CA PHE A 31 -3.26 -6.31 -22.58
C PHE A 31 -4.35 -5.30 -22.90
N ASN A 32 -5.08 -4.87 -21.86
CA ASN A 32 -6.02 -3.77 -21.93
C ASN A 32 -5.42 -2.52 -21.27
N MET A 33 -5.60 -1.38 -21.92
CA MET A 33 -5.24 -0.06 -21.45
C MET A 33 -6.51 0.74 -21.14
N SER A 34 -6.62 1.27 -19.93
CA SER A 34 -7.63 2.26 -19.54
C SER A 34 -7.01 3.64 -19.41
N GLY A 35 -7.84 4.69 -19.35
CA GLY A 35 -7.42 6.08 -19.15
C GLY A 35 -6.88 6.80 -20.38
N PHE A 36 -6.43 6.06 -21.40
CA PHE A 36 -5.99 6.63 -22.69
C PHE A 36 -6.94 6.28 -23.83
N THR A 37 -7.24 7.26 -24.68
CA THR A 37 -7.90 7.02 -25.97
C THR A 37 -6.84 6.65 -27.01
N LEU A 38 -6.60 5.35 -27.20
CA LEU A 38 -5.54 4.85 -28.06
C LEU A 38 -5.79 5.17 -29.54
N THR A 39 -4.76 5.65 -30.25
CA THR A 39 -4.77 5.92 -31.69
C THR A 39 -3.83 5.02 -32.46
N GLY A 40 -2.87 4.37 -31.79
CA GLY A 40 -1.91 3.48 -32.43
C GLY A 40 -0.87 2.92 -31.47
N ALA A 41 0.01 2.09 -32.04
CA ALA A 41 1.18 1.57 -31.35
C ALA A 41 2.37 1.49 -32.33
N SER A 42 3.57 1.75 -31.82
CA SER A 42 4.82 1.74 -32.58
C SER A 42 6.00 1.45 -31.66
N GLY A 43 7.21 1.36 -32.22
CA GLY A 43 8.40 1.17 -31.39
C GLY A 43 8.47 -0.19 -30.69
N GLY A 44 9.48 -0.41 -29.85
CA GLY A 44 9.67 -1.64 -29.09
C GLY A 44 9.63 -2.88 -29.99
N ALA A 45 8.76 -3.84 -29.64
CA ALA A 45 8.52 -5.03 -30.44
C ALA A 45 8.07 -4.73 -31.88
N GLY A 46 7.31 -3.64 -32.08
CA GLY A 46 6.87 -3.24 -33.43
C GLY A 46 8.02 -2.90 -34.41
N ASN A 47 9.21 -2.62 -33.91
CA ASN A 47 10.39 -2.37 -34.71
C ASN A 47 11.17 -3.66 -35.06
N LEU A 48 10.83 -4.78 -34.43
CA LEU A 48 11.48 -6.05 -34.72
C LEU A 48 10.88 -6.70 -35.97
N SER A 49 11.74 -7.41 -36.72
CA SER A 49 11.32 -8.05 -37.96
C SER A 49 10.26 -9.12 -37.70
N GLY A 50 9.15 -9.01 -38.42
CA GLY A 50 8.03 -9.98 -38.33
C GLY A 50 7.01 -9.68 -37.27
N TRP A 51 7.21 -8.71 -36.40
CA TRP A 51 6.24 -8.28 -35.40
C TRP A 51 5.12 -7.43 -36.00
N GLN A 52 3.93 -7.64 -35.46
CA GLN A 52 2.76 -6.80 -35.68
C GLN A 52 2.23 -6.37 -34.31
N VAL A 53 2.04 -5.07 -34.09
CA VAL A 53 1.41 -4.52 -32.91
C VAL A 53 0.20 -3.71 -33.33
N GLN A 54 -0.95 -3.98 -32.75
CA GLN A 54 -2.23 -3.35 -33.08
C GLN A 54 -2.95 -2.90 -31.83
N THR A 55 -3.73 -1.82 -31.95
CA THR A 55 -4.60 -1.29 -30.91
C THR A 55 -6.05 -1.31 -31.38
N SER A 56 -6.98 -1.46 -30.43
CA SER A 56 -8.41 -1.27 -30.67
C SER A 56 -8.90 0.01 -30.00
N GLY A 57 -10.01 0.56 -30.48
CA GLY A 57 -10.66 1.71 -29.84
C GLY A 57 -11.24 1.41 -28.44
N SER A 58 -11.28 0.14 -28.04
CA SER A 58 -11.66 -0.28 -26.66
C SER A 58 -10.47 -0.40 -25.70
N GLY A 59 -9.27 0.01 -26.12
CA GLY A 59 -8.06 -0.02 -25.29
C GLY A 59 -7.28 -1.33 -25.35
N THR A 60 -7.69 -2.34 -26.13
CA THR A 60 -6.90 -3.56 -26.28
C THR A 60 -5.69 -3.34 -27.15
N VAL A 61 -4.53 -3.80 -26.67
CA VAL A 61 -3.27 -3.84 -27.40
C VAL A 61 -2.87 -5.29 -27.61
N LEU A 62 -2.56 -5.66 -28.86
CA LEU A 62 -2.17 -7.00 -29.26
C LEU A 62 -0.87 -6.95 -30.05
N GLY A 63 0.11 -7.72 -29.63
CA GLY A 63 1.39 -7.88 -30.33
C GLY A 63 1.70 -9.35 -30.58
N PHE A 64 2.16 -9.69 -31.79
CA PHE A 64 2.58 -11.05 -32.12
C PHE A 64 3.62 -11.03 -33.23
N VAL A 65 4.42 -12.10 -33.31
CA VAL A 65 5.47 -12.23 -34.32
C VAL A 65 5.12 -13.31 -35.35
N PHE A 66 5.36 -12.98 -36.62
CA PHE A 66 5.44 -13.97 -37.70
C PHE A 66 6.91 -14.33 -37.95
N GLY A 67 7.36 -15.43 -37.39
CA GLY A 67 8.75 -15.88 -37.51
C GLY A 67 9.37 -16.26 -36.19
N SER A 68 10.69 -16.05 -36.06
CA SER A 68 11.48 -16.44 -34.90
C SER A 68 12.29 -15.30 -34.28
N THR A 69 11.91 -14.06 -34.55
CA THR A 69 12.55 -12.88 -33.93
C THR A 69 11.79 -12.52 -32.66
N TYR A 70 12.13 -13.15 -31.55
CA TYR A 70 11.46 -12.96 -30.27
C TYR A 70 12.03 -11.77 -29.49
N ILE A 71 11.21 -11.16 -28.59
CA ILE A 71 11.72 -10.21 -27.61
C ILE A 71 12.57 -11.01 -26.62
N GLN A 72 13.77 -10.52 -26.33
CA GLN A 72 14.72 -11.22 -25.49
C GLN A 72 14.40 -11.01 -24.01
N PRO A 73 14.80 -11.95 -23.11
CA PRO A 73 14.62 -11.82 -21.66
C PRO A 73 15.24 -10.55 -21.09
N GLY A 74 14.64 -10.04 -20.02
CA GLY A 74 15.04 -8.84 -19.29
C GLY A 74 14.13 -7.65 -19.54
N LEU A 75 14.53 -6.51 -18.99
CA LEU A 75 13.78 -5.26 -19.10
C LEU A 75 13.95 -4.64 -20.50
N SER A 76 12.85 -4.39 -21.18
CA SER A 76 12.84 -3.77 -22.51
C SER A 76 11.53 -3.04 -22.80
N THR A 77 11.58 -2.13 -23.80
CA THR A 77 10.37 -1.49 -24.32
C THR A 77 9.55 -2.49 -25.10
N LEU A 78 8.35 -2.79 -24.62
CA LEU A 78 7.39 -3.66 -25.29
C LEU A 78 6.79 -2.97 -26.51
N THR A 79 6.26 -1.76 -26.32
CA THR A 79 5.70 -0.92 -27.40
C THR A 79 5.58 0.53 -26.91
N ILE A 80 5.46 1.46 -27.85
CA ILE A 80 5.08 2.84 -27.57
C ILE A 80 3.67 3.04 -28.09
N LEU A 81 2.74 3.32 -27.19
CA LEU A 81 1.36 3.64 -27.51
C LEU A 81 1.25 5.10 -27.93
N SER A 82 0.37 5.36 -28.90
CA SER A 82 -0.07 6.73 -29.23
C SER A 82 -1.52 6.88 -28.77
N PHE A 83 -1.84 8.05 -28.21
CA PHE A 83 -3.19 8.36 -27.74
C PHE A 83 -3.57 9.81 -28.09
N SER A 84 -4.86 10.08 -28.16
CA SER A 84 -5.39 11.43 -28.47
C SER A 84 -5.92 12.15 -27.26
N ASP A 85 -6.18 11.40 -26.17
CA ASP A 85 -6.80 11.95 -24.98
C ASP A 85 -6.42 11.11 -23.74
N PHE A 86 -6.29 11.80 -22.61
CA PHE A 86 -6.11 11.23 -21.28
C PHE A 86 -7.25 11.78 -20.42
N ASP A 87 -8.00 10.93 -19.73
CA ASP A 87 -9.19 11.33 -18.96
C ASP A 87 -8.88 12.11 -17.67
N GLY A 88 -7.59 12.34 -17.39
CA GLY A 88 -7.11 13.16 -16.27
C GLY A 88 -7.15 12.45 -14.91
N MET A 89 -7.49 11.16 -14.88
CA MET A 89 -7.49 10.36 -13.65
C MET A 89 -6.32 9.41 -13.60
N GLN A 90 -6.48 8.24 -14.16
CA GLN A 90 -5.46 7.19 -14.13
C GLN A 90 -5.45 6.40 -15.43
N ALA A 91 -4.25 6.09 -15.95
CA ALA A 91 -4.11 5.10 -17.01
C ALA A 91 -3.51 3.82 -16.45
N CYS A 92 -4.21 2.70 -16.64
CA CYS A 92 -3.80 1.41 -16.09
C CYS A 92 -3.77 0.31 -17.16
N ILE A 93 -2.86 -0.64 -16.96
CA ILE A 93 -2.78 -1.87 -17.74
C ILE A 93 -3.48 -2.99 -16.97
N SER A 94 -4.29 -3.77 -17.69
CA SER A 94 -4.99 -4.94 -17.12
C SER A 94 -5.09 -6.08 -18.14
N ASP A 95 -5.54 -7.25 -17.65
CA ASP A 95 -5.84 -8.45 -18.47
C ASP A 95 -4.70 -8.86 -19.40
N GLY A 96 -3.45 -8.73 -18.92
CA GLY A 96 -2.26 -9.05 -19.69
C GLY A 96 -2.07 -10.56 -19.87
N VAL A 97 -1.72 -10.93 -21.09
CA VAL A 97 -1.24 -12.27 -21.44
C VAL A 97 0.07 -12.10 -22.20
N VAL A 98 1.10 -12.80 -21.77
CA VAL A 98 2.41 -12.85 -22.43
C VAL A 98 2.75 -14.29 -22.75
N SER A 99 3.06 -14.58 -23.99
CA SER A 99 3.38 -15.92 -24.46
C SER A 99 4.81 -16.02 -24.97
N GLY A 100 5.47 -17.10 -24.62
CA GLY A 100 6.76 -17.51 -25.16
C GLY A 100 6.67 -18.10 -26.55
N PRO A 101 7.80 -18.60 -27.09
CA PRO A 101 7.87 -19.38 -28.32
C PRO A 101 6.90 -20.59 -28.30
N PRO A 102 6.55 -21.14 -29.48
CA PRO A 102 5.64 -22.26 -29.56
C PRO A 102 6.10 -23.47 -28.74
N GLY A 103 5.21 -23.92 -27.82
CA GLY A 103 5.47 -25.06 -26.92
C GLY A 103 5.83 -24.66 -25.49
N GLU A 104 5.93 -23.37 -25.20
CA GLU A 104 6.07 -22.84 -23.85
C GLU A 104 4.70 -22.41 -23.29
N ASP A 105 4.54 -22.55 -21.97
CA ASP A 105 3.38 -22.04 -21.26
C ASP A 105 3.40 -20.50 -21.21
N PRO A 106 2.25 -19.83 -21.20
CA PRO A 106 2.20 -18.37 -20.98
C PRO A 106 2.85 -17.98 -19.65
N TYR A 107 3.47 -16.79 -19.65
CA TYR A 107 4.07 -16.25 -18.44
C TYR A 107 3.00 -15.68 -17.50
N ASP A 108 3.22 -15.83 -16.18
CA ASP A 108 2.45 -15.11 -15.17
C ASP A 108 2.78 -13.62 -15.27
N VAL A 109 1.73 -12.79 -15.39
CA VAL A 109 1.85 -11.35 -15.55
C VAL A 109 1.54 -10.65 -14.23
N ALA A 110 2.49 -9.85 -13.74
CA ALA A 110 2.26 -8.86 -12.70
C ALA A 110 2.27 -7.46 -13.32
N TYR A 111 1.49 -6.56 -12.75
CA TYR A 111 1.37 -5.19 -13.25
C TYR A 111 2.10 -4.25 -12.29
N GLY A 112 2.76 -3.22 -12.83
CA GLY A 112 3.22 -2.08 -12.06
C GLY A 112 2.09 -1.08 -11.80
N ASP A 113 2.44 0.04 -11.21
CA ASP A 113 1.48 1.09 -10.88
C ASP A 113 0.86 1.72 -12.13
N CYS A 114 -0.35 2.25 -11.96
CA CYS A 114 -1.01 3.04 -13.00
C CYS A 114 -0.30 4.38 -13.17
N PHE A 115 -0.29 4.92 -14.38
CA PHE A 115 0.11 6.29 -14.63
C PHE A 115 -0.99 7.27 -14.18
N SER A 116 -0.60 8.36 -13.51
CA SER A 116 -1.48 9.48 -13.18
C SER A 116 -0.79 10.81 -13.49
N GLU A 117 -1.53 11.76 -14.07
CA GLU A 117 -1.04 13.12 -14.26
C GLU A 117 -1.11 13.85 -12.93
N GLY A 118 0.04 14.29 -12.40
CA GLY A 118 0.12 14.99 -11.12
C GLY A 118 0.81 14.21 -10.01
N GLY A 119 1.30 13.01 -10.31
CA GLY A 119 1.99 12.17 -9.34
C GLY A 119 1.12 11.03 -8.80
N LEU A 120 1.75 10.13 -8.10
CA LEU A 120 1.08 9.08 -7.34
C LEU A 120 0.52 9.72 -6.07
N ALA A 121 -0.81 9.76 -5.96
CA ALA A 121 -1.47 10.22 -4.75
C ALA A 121 -1.37 9.14 -3.67
N GLY A 122 -1.12 9.55 -2.44
CA GLY A 122 -1.00 8.65 -1.30
C GLY A 122 -0.48 9.36 -0.07
N CYS A 123 -0.45 8.65 1.06
CA CYS A 123 0.10 9.20 2.28
C CYS A 123 1.62 9.38 2.17
N MET A 124 2.10 10.62 2.34
CA MET A 124 3.52 10.99 2.29
C MET A 124 4.19 11.12 3.66
N ASP A 125 3.47 10.87 4.75
CA ASP A 125 4.02 10.93 6.11
C ASP A 125 4.58 9.56 6.50
N ASP A 126 5.89 9.49 6.74
CA ASP A 126 6.61 8.26 7.09
C ASP A 126 6.27 7.70 8.49
N SER A 127 5.55 8.46 9.30
CA SER A 127 5.01 8.01 10.59
C SER A 127 3.63 7.36 10.48
N ALA A 128 3.00 7.42 9.31
CA ALA A 128 1.70 6.83 9.08
C ALA A 128 1.77 5.33 8.78
N CYS A 129 0.74 4.58 9.21
CA CYS A 129 0.60 3.15 8.97
C CYS A 129 0.52 2.78 7.48
N ASN A 130 -0.02 3.66 6.66
CA ASN A 130 -0.21 3.49 5.23
C ASN A 130 0.72 4.40 4.41
N PHE A 131 1.90 4.74 4.95
CA PHE A 131 2.91 5.48 4.21
C PHE A 131 3.22 4.85 2.87
N ASN A 132 3.16 5.65 1.81
CA ASN A 132 3.53 5.22 0.46
C ASN A 132 4.81 5.96 0.02
N PRO A 133 5.97 5.30 0.00
CA PRO A 133 7.24 5.94 -0.36
C PRO A 133 7.29 6.39 -1.83
N ASP A 134 6.40 5.87 -2.69
CA ASP A 134 6.31 6.23 -4.10
C ASP A 134 5.31 7.38 -4.35
N ALA A 135 4.55 7.80 -3.32
CA ALA A 135 3.66 8.94 -3.43
C ALA A 135 4.43 10.23 -3.70
N THR A 136 3.95 11.00 -4.65
CA THR A 136 4.50 12.32 -5.03
C THR A 136 3.52 13.46 -4.73
N GLU A 137 2.28 13.11 -4.37
CA GLU A 137 1.23 14.04 -3.95
C GLU A 137 0.48 13.46 -2.74
N ASP A 138 0.37 14.26 -1.68
CA ASP A 138 -0.38 13.86 -0.48
C ASP A 138 -1.88 13.98 -0.76
N ASP A 139 -2.58 12.85 -0.67
CA ASP A 139 -4.04 12.77 -0.87
C ASP A 139 -4.85 12.92 0.43
N GLY A 140 -4.17 13.14 1.55
CA GLY A 140 -4.78 13.25 2.89
C GLY A 140 -5.27 11.89 3.44
N SER A 141 -4.86 10.77 2.85
CA SER A 141 -5.28 9.42 3.27
C SER A 141 -4.48 8.87 4.44
N CYS A 142 -3.55 9.64 5.03
CA CYS A 142 -2.69 9.17 6.10
C CYS A 142 -3.48 8.64 7.29
N VAL A 143 -3.21 7.41 7.68
CA VAL A 143 -3.72 6.75 8.87
C VAL A 143 -2.58 6.62 9.87
N PHE A 144 -2.72 7.26 11.02
CA PHE A 144 -1.68 7.24 12.04
C PHE A 144 -1.88 6.11 13.03
N PRO A 145 -0.79 5.61 13.62
CA PRO A 145 -0.86 4.55 14.62
C PRO A 145 -1.62 5.01 15.86
N GLU A 146 -2.33 4.09 16.48
CA GLU A 146 -3.09 4.30 17.71
C GLU A 146 -2.38 3.71 18.93
N GLY A 147 -2.75 4.23 20.10
CA GLY A 147 -2.22 3.75 21.37
C GLY A 147 -0.76 4.12 21.61
N CYS A 148 -0.29 3.77 22.80
CA CYS A 148 1.11 4.00 23.19
C CYS A 148 2.09 3.01 22.55
N ASN A 149 1.59 1.90 21.98
CA ASN A 149 2.36 0.89 21.27
C ASN A 149 2.49 1.16 19.76
N PHE A 150 1.98 2.31 19.29
CA PHE A 150 1.98 2.69 17.87
C PHE A 150 1.36 1.62 16.96
N TRP A 151 0.23 1.08 17.37
CA TRP A 151 -0.47 0.02 16.66
C TRP A 151 -1.12 0.52 15.36
N CYS A 152 -0.96 -0.26 14.28
CA CYS A 152 -1.62 -0.04 13.00
C CYS A 152 -2.66 -1.15 12.73
N GLU A 153 -3.74 -0.79 12.03
CA GLU A 153 -4.76 -1.78 11.63
C GLU A 153 -4.12 -2.90 10.77
N GLY A 154 -4.24 -4.13 11.25
CA GLY A 154 -3.62 -5.33 10.64
C GLY A 154 -2.43 -5.88 11.42
N ASP A 155 -1.88 -5.14 12.38
CA ASP A 155 -0.89 -5.67 13.30
C ASP A 155 -1.50 -6.66 14.28
N ALA A 156 -0.67 -7.57 14.81
CA ALA A 156 -1.13 -8.50 15.83
C ALA A 156 -1.44 -7.76 17.13
N GLY A 157 -2.59 -8.04 17.72
CA GLY A 157 -3.07 -7.40 18.96
C GLY A 157 -4.06 -6.27 18.69
N GLY A 158 -3.87 -5.15 19.33
CA GLY A 158 -4.68 -3.94 19.24
C GLY A 158 -3.91 -2.75 19.80
N PRO A 159 -4.50 -1.53 19.77
CA PRO A 159 -3.90 -0.38 20.41
C PRO A 159 -3.90 -0.59 21.93
N ASP A 160 -2.77 -0.34 22.56
CA ASP A 160 -2.63 -0.36 24.02
C ASP A 160 -2.70 1.07 24.56
N ASP A 161 -3.32 1.23 25.71
CA ASP A 161 -3.31 2.47 26.48
C ASP A 161 -2.21 2.44 27.53
N GLU A 162 -1.73 3.62 27.93
CA GLU A 162 -0.85 3.73 29.10
C GLU A 162 -1.64 3.45 30.38
N ASP A 163 -1.08 2.62 31.25
CA ASP A 163 -1.60 2.44 32.59
C ASP A 163 -1.36 3.68 33.48
N CYS A 164 -1.87 3.68 34.70
CA CYS A 164 -1.71 4.82 35.60
C CYS A 164 -0.25 5.10 36.02
N ALA A 165 0.69 4.18 35.75
CA ALA A 165 2.13 4.35 35.96
C ALA A 165 2.85 4.84 34.69
N GLY A 166 2.13 5.06 33.58
CA GLY A 166 2.69 5.47 32.30
C GLY A 166 3.37 4.32 31.54
N VAL A 167 2.99 3.07 31.82
CA VAL A 167 3.51 1.90 31.12
C VAL A 167 2.50 1.48 30.05
N CYS A 168 2.97 1.42 28.81
CA CYS A 168 2.16 1.01 27.68
C CYS A 168 1.73 -0.45 27.82
N GLY A 169 0.42 -0.72 27.73
CA GLY A 169 -0.16 -2.06 27.94
C GLY A 169 0.08 -2.62 29.34
N GLY A 170 0.36 -1.76 30.32
CA GLY A 170 0.63 -2.17 31.70
C GLY A 170 -0.63 -2.54 32.46
N ASP A 171 -0.45 -3.19 33.60
CA ASP A 171 -1.54 -3.66 34.46
C ASP A 171 -1.79 -2.77 35.69
N ALA A 172 -1.11 -1.64 35.80
CA ALA A 172 -1.26 -0.74 36.92
C ALA A 172 -2.65 -0.09 36.92
N VAL A 173 -3.35 -0.21 38.03
CA VAL A 173 -4.70 0.35 38.20
C VAL A 173 -4.72 1.42 39.28
N VAL A 174 -5.56 2.43 39.07
CA VAL A 174 -5.83 3.45 40.09
C VAL A 174 -6.77 2.82 41.11
N ASP A 175 -6.41 2.90 42.40
CA ASP A 175 -7.26 2.44 43.49
C ASP A 175 -8.41 3.44 43.80
N ASP A 176 -9.26 3.09 44.77
CA ASP A 176 -10.40 3.91 45.13
C ASP A 176 -10.03 5.29 45.73
N CYS A 177 -8.79 5.43 46.16
CA CYS A 177 -8.22 6.69 46.67
C CYS A 177 -7.48 7.52 45.57
N GLY A 178 -7.54 7.08 44.32
CA GLY A 178 -6.89 7.76 43.20
C GLY A 178 -5.38 7.52 43.13
N VAL A 179 -4.85 6.54 43.86
CA VAL A 179 -3.42 6.22 43.91
C VAL A 179 -3.12 5.06 42.92
N CYS A 180 -2.16 5.27 42.04
CA CYS A 180 -1.77 4.22 41.11
C CYS A 180 -1.04 3.09 41.85
N ASN A 181 -1.54 1.86 41.69
CA ASN A 181 -1.08 0.66 42.41
C ASN A 181 -1.09 0.81 43.96
N GLY A 182 -1.92 1.68 44.50
CA GLY A 182 -1.98 1.94 45.94
C GLY A 182 -2.63 0.82 46.74
N PHE A 183 -3.41 -0.04 46.08
CA PHE A 183 -4.14 -1.17 46.72
C PHE A 183 -5.03 -0.76 47.91
N ASN A 184 -5.54 0.47 47.85
CA ASN A 184 -6.31 1.08 48.95
C ASN A 184 -5.54 1.19 50.28
N ALA A 185 -4.20 1.24 50.23
CA ALA A 185 -3.37 1.35 51.41
C ALA A 185 -3.58 2.69 52.15
N ASP A 186 -4.03 3.69 51.40
CA ASP A 186 -4.34 5.03 51.95
C ASP A 186 -5.80 5.19 52.35
N MET A 187 -6.59 4.10 52.33
CA MET A 187 -7.97 4.05 52.82
C MET A 187 -7.97 3.60 54.28
N ASP A 188 -8.64 4.35 55.12
CA ASP A 188 -8.79 4.00 56.52
C ASP A 188 -9.85 2.91 56.73
N CYS A 189 -10.03 2.42 57.96
CA CYS A 189 -10.99 1.36 58.25
C CYS A 189 -12.46 1.77 58.08
N ALA A 190 -12.76 3.07 58.03
CA ALA A 190 -14.10 3.61 57.75
C ALA A 190 -14.36 3.74 56.23
N GLY A 191 -13.35 3.47 55.40
CA GLY A 191 -13.45 3.57 53.95
C GLY A 191 -13.19 4.99 53.40
N GLU A 192 -12.60 5.88 54.21
CA GLU A 192 -12.22 7.23 53.78
C GLU A 192 -10.77 7.28 53.30
N CYS A 193 -10.56 7.84 52.11
CA CYS A 193 -9.21 8.01 51.56
C CYS A 193 -8.43 9.05 52.36
N PHE A 194 -7.19 8.68 52.73
CA PHE A 194 -6.33 9.49 53.58
C PHE A 194 -6.97 9.83 54.94
N GLY A 195 -7.94 9.04 55.39
CA GLY A 195 -8.58 9.17 56.66
C GLY A 195 -7.67 8.77 57.82
N ASN A 196 -8.16 8.96 59.06
CA ASN A 196 -7.40 8.68 60.27
C ASN A 196 -8.03 7.59 61.12
N ALA A 197 -9.14 7.00 60.68
CA ALA A 197 -9.80 5.92 61.44
C ALA A 197 -8.93 4.64 61.42
N TYR A 198 -8.84 3.98 62.56
CA TYR A 198 -8.09 2.72 62.68
C TYR A 198 -8.88 1.73 63.56
N TYR A 199 -8.53 0.46 63.47
CA TYR A 199 -9.12 -0.55 64.36
C TYR A 199 -8.45 -0.48 65.73
N ASP A 200 -9.28 -0.31 66.77
CA ASP A 200 -8.83 -0.38 68.16
C ASP A 200 -8.58 -1.84 68.60
N ASP A 201 -8.16 -2.03 69.87
CA ASP A 201 -7.91 -3.37 70.45
C ASP A 201 -9.20 -4.25 70.56
N CYS A 202 -10.36 -3.69 70.28
CA CYS A 202 -11.64 -4.37 70.25
C CYS A 202 -12.21 -4.61 68.87
N ASP A 203 -11.37 -4.40 67.80
CA ASP A 203 -11.75 -4.48 66.39
C ASP A 203 -12.90 -3.48 66.02
N VAL A 204 -13.00 -2.35 66.70
CA VAL A 204 -13.89 -1.25 66.33
C VAL A 204 -13.15 -0.22 65.52
N CYS A 205 -13.70 0.14 64.36
CA CYS A 205 -13.12 1.17 63.49
C CYS A 205 -13.64 2.54 63.96
N ASP A 206 -12.80 3.36 64.49
CA ASP A 206 -13.09 4.76 64.80
C ASP A 206 -11.82 5.65 64.75
N ASP A 207 -11.99 6.94 64.97
CA ASP A 207 -10.93 7.94 64.97
C ASP A 207 -10.51 8.35 66.43
N ASP A 208 -11.02 7.67 67.47
CA ASP A 208 -10.72 7.93 68.87
C ASP A 208 -9.69 6.91 69.42
N PRO A 209 -8.49 7.37 69.86
CA PRO A 209 -7.40 6.50 70.32
C PRO A 209 -7.64 5.95 71.77
N SER A 210 -8.85 5.81 72.22
CA SER A 210 -9.16 5.35 73.61
C SER A 210 -9.33 3.85 73.73
#